data_5b482e04971de2cf138d95c3b9529160
#
_entry.id   5b482e04971de2cf138d95c3b9529160
#
_cell.length_a   1.000
_cell.length_b   1.000
_cell.length_c   1.000
_cell.angle_alpha   90.00
_cell.angle_beta   90.00
_cell.angle_gamma   90.00
#
_symmetry.space_group_name_H-M   'P 1'
#
loop_
_entity.id
_entity.type
_entity.pdbx_description
1 polymer ?
#
loop_
_entity_poly.entity_id
_entity_poly.type
_entity_poly.pdbx_seq_one_letter_code
_entity_poly.pdbx_strand_id
1 'polypeptide(L)'
;MITIKSLSKEHIPQLTEIEEYCFADPWSSNAFEYELTNPLSVWLVALDGELVVGYIGSQTVLDESDIMNVAIRPEYRRNGIGYSLIMELISFLKEKGVCSLSLEVRKSNEPAIRLYAKLGFTQVGLRPNYYRHPKEDAIIMRKELS
;
A
#
# COMPACT_ATOMS: atom_id res chain seq x y z
N MET A 1 -2.30 20.13 6.54
CA MET A 1 -2.79 19.70 5.22
C MET A 1 -1.92 18.54 4.71
N ILE A 2 -2.56 17.50 4.24
CA ILE A 2 -1.84 16.32 3.73
C ILE A 2 -1.64 16.46 2.23
N THR A 3 -0.40 16.25 1.79
CA THR A 3 -0.04 16.27 0.38
C THR A 3 0.45 14.88 -0.03
N ILE A 4 0.01 14.40 -1.18
CA ILE A 4 0.45 13.09 -1.71
C ILE A 4 1.34 13.33 -2.92
N LYS A 5 2.50 12.69 -2.94
CA LYS A 5 3.41 12.77 -4.08
C LYS A 5 4.25 11.49 -4.20
N SER A 6 5.00 11.38 -5.29
CA SER A 6 5.85 10.22 -5.53
C SER A 6 6.95 10.10 -4.48
N LEU A 7 7.27 8.87 -4.12
CA LEU A 7 8.39 8.58 -3.23
C LEU A 7 9.70 9.06 -3.83
N SER A 8 10.54 9.69 -3.00
CA SER A 8 11.90 10.02 -3.37
C SER A 8 12.85 9.47 -2.32
N LYS A 9 14.15 9.46 -2.65
CA LYS A 9 15.16 8.87 -1.77
C LYS A 9 15.17 9.48 -0.37
N GLU A 10 14.91 10.77 -0.28
CA GLU A 10 14.90 11.48 1.01
C GLU A 10 13.81 11.00 1.97
N HIS A 11 12.76 10.36 1.46
CA HIS A 11 11.67 9.85 2.28
C HIS A 11 11.96 8.50 2.91
N ILE A 12 12.92 7.75 2.37
CA ILE A 12 13.16 6.36 2.76
C ILE A 12 13.44 6.17 4.25
N PRO A 13 14.26 7.00 4.92
CA PRO A 13 14.46 6.83 6.36
C PRO A 13 13.17 6.85 7.17
N GLN A 14 12.21 7.68 6.77
CA GLN A 14 10.91 7.73 7.45
C GLN A 14 10.06 6.51 7.13
N LEU A 15 10.15 5.98 5.91
CA LEU A 15 9.44 4.75 5.57
C LEU A 15 9.96 3.57 6.40
N THR A 16 11.27 3.44 6.57
CA THR A 16 11.83 2.36 7.39
C THR A 16 11.41 2.50 8.86
N GLU A 17 11.32 3.73 9.37
CA GLU A 17 10.83 3.99 10.71
C GLU A 17 9.39 3.50 10.87
N ILE A 18 8.52 3.83 9.91
CA ILE A 18 7.12 3.41 9.93
C ILE A 18 7.02 1.87 9.84
N GLU A 19 7.84 1.25 8.98
CA GLU A 19 7.87 -0.20 8.83
C GLU A 19 8.21 -0.91 10.13
N GLU A 20 9.24 -0.44 10.83
CA GLU A 20 9.64 -1.03 12.10
C GLU A 20 8.56 -0.89 13.17
N TYR A 21 7.81 0.20 13.12
CA TYR A 21 6.74 0.45 14.05
C TYR A 21 5.49 -0.39 13.76
N CYS A 22 5.19 -0.59 12.48
CA CYS A 22 3.91 -1.19 12.06
C CYS A 22 3.96 -2.68 11.77
N PHE A 23 5.13 -3.24 11.46
CA PHE A 23 5.22 -4.60 10.94
C PHE A 23 6.26 -5.43 11.68
N ALA A 24 5.96 -6.74 11.83
CA ALA A 24 6.88 -7.69 12.43
C ALA A 24 8.07 -8.00 11.50
N ASP A 25 7.82 -7.98 10.18
CA ASP A 25 8.83 -8.22 9.16
C ASP A 25 8.98 -6.97 8.29
N PRO A 26 9.67 -5.93 8.80
CA PRO A 26 9.73 -4.65 8.08
C PRO A 26 10.61 -4.70 6.85
N TRP A 27 10.24 -3.91 5.83
CA TRP A 27 11.08 -3.70 4.67
C TRP A 27 12.32 -2.92 5.06
N SER A 28 13.46 -3.24 4.45
CA SER A 28 14.71 -2.54 4.67
C SER A 28 14.81 -1.30 3.77
N SER A 29 15.75 -0.40 4.11
CA SER A 29 16.01 0.76 3.25
C SER A 29 16.51 0.32 1.86
N ASN A 30 17.28 -0.76 1.79
CA ASN A 30 17.73 -1.30 0.50
C ASN A 30 16.58 -1.77 -0.37
N ALA A 31 15.56 -2.38 0.24
CA ALA A 31 14.38 -2.81 -0.49
C ALA A 31 13.64 -1.61 -1.08
N PHE A 32 13.46 -0.53 -0.31
CA PHE A 32 12.85 0.68 -0.82
C PHE A 32 13.69 1.37 -1.90
N GLU A 33 15.01 1.40 -1.74
CA GLU A 33 15.89 1.98 -2.76
C GLU A 33 15.80 1.23 -4.07
N TYR A 34 15.73 -0.10 -4.00
CA TYR A 34 15.52 -0.92 -5.20
C TYR A 34 14.23 -0.52 -5.92
N GLU A 35 13.15 -0.29 -5.16
CA GLU A 35 11.86 0.05 -5.73
C GLU A 35 11.87 1.40 -6.44
N LEU A 36 12.71 2.35 -6.01
CA LEU A 36 12.84 3.63 -6.70
C LEU A 36 13.33 3.49 -8.14
N THR A 37 14.11 2.45 -8.41
CA THR A 37 14.67 2.21 -9.74
C THR A 37 13.91 1.16 -10.53
N ASN A 38 12.89 0.54 -9.92
CA ASN A 38 12.10 -0.50 -10.55
C ASN A 38 11.01 0.15 -11.44
N PRO A 39 11.11 0.01 -12.78
CA PRO A 39 10.14 0.64 -13.68
C PRO A 39 8.73 0.06 -13.56
N LEU A 40 8.58 -1.10 -12.91
CA LEU A 40 7.27 -1.73 -12.71
C LEU A 40 6.56 -1.20 -11.46
N SER A 41 7.24 -0.41 -10.64
CA SER A 41 6.71 0.00 -9.35
C SER A 41 6.22 1.43 -9.34
N VAL A 42 5.17 1.68 -8.54
CA VAL A 42 4.66 3.01 -8.23
C VAL A 42 4.60 3.14 -6.72
N TRP A 43 5.27 4.15 -6.17
CA TRP A 43 5.24 4.41 -4.73
C TRP A 43 4.85 5.86 -4.47
N LEU A 44 3.87 6.04 -3.58
CA LEU A 44 3.36 7.35 -3.20
C LEU A 44 3.52 7.54 -1.70
N VAL A 45 3.83 8.77 -1.29
CA VAL A 45 3.91 9.15 0.12
C VAL A 45 2.89 10.22 0.43
N ALA A 46 2.32 10.15 1.64
CA ALA A 46 1.48 11.19 2.18
C ALA A 46 2.31 12.00 3.17
N LEU A 47 2.31 13.30 3.02
CA LEU A 47 3.15 14.21 3.80
C LEU A 47 2.30 15.20 4.57
N ASP A 48 2.67 15.42 5.83
CA ASP A 48 2.21 16.54 6.64
C ASP A 48 3.42 17.46 6.79
N GLY A 49 3.52 18.48 5.93
CA GLY A 49 4.74 19.23 5.78
C GLY A 49 5.86 18.34 5.24
N GLU A 50 6.92 18.16 5.99
CA GLU A 50 8.03 17.27 5.61
C GLU A 50 7.95 15.90 6.28
N LEU A 51 6.97 15.71 7.17
CA LEU A 51 6.79 14.43 7.85
C LEU A 51 6.02 13.46 6.96
N VAL A 52 6.62 12.30 6.68
CA VAL A 52 5.89 11.21 6.01
C VAL A 52 4.94 10.58 7.01
N VAL A 53 3.63 10.66 6.73
CA VAL A 53 2.61 10.12 7.61
C VAL A 53 2.04 8.80 7.12
N GLY A 54 2.28 8.46 5.86
CA GLY A 54 1.86 7.20 5.28
C GLY A 54 2.43 7.01 3.89
N TYR A 55 2.28 5.82 3.36
CA TYR A 55 2.76 5.50 2.01
C TYR A 55 2.03 4.28 1.47
N ILE A 56 2.10 4.13 0.14
CA ILE A 56 1.55 2.97 -0.56
C ILE A 56 2.46 2.67 -1.74
N GLY A 57 2.64 1.38 -2.02
CA GLY A 57 3.41 0.95 -3.17
C GLY A 57 2.73 -0.17 -3.91
N SER A 58 2.86 -0.17 -5.23
CA SER A 58 2.33 -1.23 -6.09
C SER A 58 3.34 -1.61 -7.15
N GLN A 59 3.19 -2.81 -7.68
CA GLN A 59 3.99 -3.31 -8.77
C GLN A 59 3.05 -3.81 -9.87
N THR A 60 3.33 -3.40 -11.10
CA THR A 60 2.48 -3.72 -12.25
C THR A 60 3.20 -4.68 -13.18
N VAL A 61 2.52 -5.75 -13.57
CA VAL A 61 2.98 -6.68 -14.61
C VAL A 61 1.89 -6.69 -15.68
N LEU A 62 2.24 -6.28 -16.89
CA LEU A 62 1.31 -6.08 -17.99
C LEU A 62 0.25 -5.05 -17.60
N ASP A 63 -1.02 -5.43 -17.46
CA ASP A 63 -2.11 -4.52 -17.12
C ASP A 63 -2.71 -4.80 -15.74
N GLU A 64 -2.02 -5.61 -14.92
CA GLU A 64 -2.47 -5.96 -13.57
C GLU A 64 -1.46 -5.45 -12.54
N SER A 65 -1.96 -4.81 -11.50
CA SER A 65 -1.11 -4.29 -10.43
C SER A 65 -1.45 -4.92 -9.08
N ASP A 66 -0.44 -5.05 -8.24
CA ASP A 66 -0.59 -5.57 -6.88
C ASP A 66 -0.06 -4.55 -5.89
N ILE A 67 -0.83 -4.27 -4.84
CA ILE A 67 -0.34 -3.45 -3.73
C ILE A 67 0.71 -4.27 -2.98
N MET A 68 1.93 -3.72 -2.92
CA MET A 68 3.05 -4.37 -2.26
C MET A 68 3.05 -4.08 -0.76
N ASN A 69 2.70 -2.85 -0.41
CA ASN A 69 2.68 -2.43 0.98
C ASN A 69 1.90 -1.13 1.13
N VAL A 70 1.29 -0.94 2.29
CA VAL A 70 0.60 0.30 2.65
C VAL A 70 0.67 0.44 4.16
N ALA A 71 1.03 1.63 4.65
CA ALA A 71 1.08 1.89 6.07
C ALA A 71 0.80 3.35 6.37
N ILE A 72 0.19 3.60 7.52
CA ILE A 72 -0.10 4.94 8.04
C ILE A 72 0.45 5.01 9.45
N ARG A 73 1.12 6.11 9.82
CA ARG A 73 1.56 6.31 11.21
C ARG A 73 0.36 6.17 12.13
N PRO A 74 0.50 5.48 13.27
CA PRO A 74 -0.66 5.23 14.16
C PRO A 74 -1.40 6.50 14.56
N GLU A 75 -0.68 7.59 14.83
CA GLU A 75 -1.28 8.86 15.27
C GLU A 75 -2.05 9.58 14.15
N TYR A 76 -1.87 9.16 12.90
CA TYR A 76 -2.56 9.74 11.75
C TYR A 76 -3.67 8.84 11.20
N ARG A 77 -3.92 7.71 11.83
CA ARG A 77 -4.98 6.79 11.40
C ARG A 77 -6.35 7.42 11.65
N ARG A 78 -7.36 6.94 10.91
CA ARG A 78 -8.75 7.41 10.98
C ARG A 78 -8.94 8.85 10.48
N ASN A 79 -8.00 9.34 9.68
CA ASN A 79 -8.08 10.68 9.06
C ASN A 79 -8.26 10.60 7.55
N GLY A 80 -8.58 9.42 7.01
CA GLY A 80 -8.81 9.25 5.59
C GLY A 80 -7.56 9.23 4.73
N ILE A 81 -6.36 9.14 5.32
CA ILE A 81 -5.10 9.14 4.56
C ILE A 81 -4.97 7.88 3.72
N GLY A 82 -5.29 6.72 4.30
CA GLY A 82 -5.25 5.47 3.55
C GLY A 82 -6.19 5.49 2.36
N TYR A 83 -7.39 6.00 2.56
CA TYR A 83 -8.36 6.19 1.48
C TYR A 83 -7.77 7.07 0.37
N SER A 84 -7.19 8.19 0.73
CA SER A 84 -6.62 9.14 -0.24
C SER A 84 -5.44 8.54 -1.00
N LEU A 85 -4.56 7.81 -0.31
CA LEU A 85 -3.44 7.14 -0.97
C LEU A 85 -3.91 6.11 -1.99
N ILE A 86 -4.92 5.31 -1.64
CA ILE A 86 -5.43 4.30 -2.55
C ILE A 86 -6.11 4.96 -3.76
N MET A 87 -6.87 6.02 -3.54
CA MET A 87 -7.55 6.74 -4.63
C MET A 87 -6.53 7.38 -5.58
N GLU A 88 -5.47 7.98 -5.05
CA GLU A 88 -4.40 8.54 -5.89
C GLU A 88 -3.69 7.44 -6.68
N LEU A 89 -3.40 6.32 -6.04
CA LEU A 89 -2.78 5.19 -6.72
C LEU A 89 -3.67 4.69 -7.85
N ILE A 90 -4.96 4.51 -7.60
CA ILE A 90 -5.92 4.05 -8.61
C ILE A 90 -5.95 5.01 -9.80
N SER A 91 -6.02 6.32 -9.53
CA SER A 91 -6.01 7.33 -10.58
C SER A 91 -4.77 7.25 -11.44
N PHE A 92 -3.60 7.14 -10.81
CA PHE A 92 -2.32 7.03 -11.50
C PHE A 92 -2.25 5.77 -12.36
N LEU A 93 -2.69 4.64 -11.81
CA LEU A 93 -2.67 3.36 -12.54
C LEU A 93 -3.63 3.35 -13.72
N LYS A 94 -4.81 3.94 -13.57
CA LYS A 94 -5.79 4.05 -14.66
C LYS A 94 -5.22 4.85 -15.83
N GLU A 95 -4.52 5.92 -15.56
CA GLU A 95 -3.88 6.72 -16.60
C GLU A 95 -2.82 5.93 -17.36
N LYS A 96 -2.21 4.95 -16.72
CA LYS A 96 -1.22 4.07 -17.35
C LYS A 96 -1.82 2.86 -18.04
N GLY A 97 -3.13 2.74 -18.06
CA GLY A 97 -3.82 1.62 -18.73
C GLY A 97 -3.90 0.35 -17.90
N VAL A 98 -3.65 0.44 -16.59
CA VAL A 98 -3.80 -0.71 -15.69
C VAL A 98 -5.26 -1.03 -15.52
N CYS A 99 -5.62 -2.31 -15.65
CA CYS A 99 -7.01 -2.78 -15.67
C CYS A 99 -7.48 -3.32 -14.32
N SER A 100 -6.58 -3.73 -13.44
CA SER A 100 -6.96 -4.29 -12.15
C SER A 100 -5.91 -4.02 -11.08
N LEU A 101 -6.38 -3.98 -9.83
CA LEU A 101 -5.53 -3.79 -8.66
C LEU A 101 -5.91 -4.82 -7.61
N SER A 102 -4.94 -5.58 -7.12
CA SER A 102 -5.14 -6.64 -6.14
C SER A 102 -4.29 -6.38 -4.90
N LEU A 103 -4.66 -7.02 -3.80
CA LEU A 103 -3.92 -6.93 -2.54
C LEU A 103 -4.14 -8.17 -1.69
N GLU A 104 -3.23 -8.42 -0.75
CA GLU A 104 -3.43 -9.36 0.33
C GLU A 104 -3.63 -8.59 1.63
N VAL A 105 -4.53 -9.04 2.48
CA VAL A 105 -4.79 -8.43 3.78
C VAL A 105 -5.01 -9.53 4.80
N ARG A 106 -4.50 -9.34 6.04
CA ARG A 106 -4.72 -10.30 7.12
C ARG A 106 -6.20 -10.49 7.34
N LYS A 107 -6.62 -11.74 7.48
CA LYS A 107 -8.03 -12.08 7.71
C LYS A 107 -8.60 -11.36 8.93
N SER A 108 -7.80 -11.12 9.95
CA SER A 108 -8.23 -10.44 11.18
C SER A 108 -8.28 -8.92 11.06
N ASN A 109 -7.72 -8.35 9.98
CA ASN A 109 -7.65 -6.89 9.84
C ASN A 109 -8.97 -6.33 9.27
N GLU A 110 -10.01 -6.36 10.11
CA GLU A 110 -11.33 -5.91 9.69
C GLU A 110 -11.40 -4.45 9.25
N PRO A 111 -10.72 -3.49 9.92
CA PRO A 111 -10.75 -2.11 9.46
C PRO A 111 -10.23 -1.95 8.03
N ALA A 112 -9.14 -2.64 7.69
CA ALA A 112 -8.58 -2.57 6.34
C ALA A 112 -9.52 -3.22 5.32
N ILE A 113 -10.07 -4.39 5.66
CA ILE A 113 -11.02 -5.08 4.77
C ILE A 113 -12.22 -4.19 4.48
N ARG A 114 -12.76 -3.52 5.49
CA ARG A 114 -13.89 -2.59 5.31
C ARG A 114 -13.51 -1.40 4.43
N LEU A 115 -12.30 -0.86 4.59
CA LEU A 115 -11.82 0.23 3.76
C LEU A 115 -11.75 -0.20 2.30
N TYR A 116 -11.15 -1.35 2.03
CA TYR A 116 -11.02 -1.84 0.67
C TYR A 116 -12.38 -2.15 0.05
N ALA A 117 -13.29 -2.76 0.82
CA ALA A 117 -14.66 -3.01 0.34
C ALA A 117 -15.37 -1.72 -0.02
N LYS A 118 -15.21 -0.68 0.81
CA LYS A 118 -15.79 0.63 0.55
C LYS A 118 -15.26 1.24 -0.74
N LEU A 119 -14.01 0.95 -1.08
CA LEU A 119 -13.38 1.43 -2.31
C LEU A 119 -13.72 0.57 -3.53
N GLY A 120 -14.51 -0.48 -3.36
CA GLY A 120 -14.96 -1.32 -4.47
C GLY A 120 -14.16 -2.59 -4.67
N PHE A 121 -13.27 -2.93 -3.76
CA PHE A 121 -12.55 -4.20 -3.79
C PHE A 121 -13.48 -5.33 -3.32
N THR A 122 -13.35 -6.50 -3.93
CA THR A 122 -14.09 -7.69 -3.52
C THR A 122 -13.12 -8.84 -3.23
N GLN A 123 -13.52 -9.73 -2.35
CA GLN A 123 -12.71 -10.91 -2.05
C GLN A 123 -12.75 -11.87 -3.23
N VAL A 124 -11.58 -12.26 -3.73
CA VAL A 124 -11.46 -13.18 -4.85
C VAL A 124 -10.71 -14.46 -4.49
N GLY A 125 -10.12 -14.53 -3.32
CA GLY A 125 -9.41 -15.72 -2.91
C GLY A 125 -8.90 -15.65 -1.47
N LEU A 126 -8.19 -16.70 -1.08
CA LEU A 126 -7.61 -16.83 0.24
C LEU A 126 -6.28 -17.56 0.11
N ARG A 127 -5.24 -17.08 0.80
CA ARG A 127 -3.95 -17.76 0.89
C ARG A 127 -3.79 -18.27 2.31
N PRO A 128 -3.95 -19.59 2.57
CA PRO A 128 -3.78 -20.14 3.90
C PRO A 128 -2.36 -19.95 4.41
N ASN A 129 -2.24 -19.54 5.68
CA ASN A 129 -0.95 -19.40 6.36
C ASN A 129 0.06 -18.50 5.63
N TYR A 130 -0.41 -17.48 4.95
CA TYR A 130 0.44 -16.56 4.18
C TYR A 130 1.35 -15.73 5.09
N TYR A 131 0.81 -15.22 6.21
CA TYR A 131 1.56 -14.46 7.19
C TYR A 131 2.16 -15.39 8.25
N ARG A 132 3.31 -15.00 8.79
CA ARG A 132 4.06 -15.84 9.74
C ARG A 132 4.13 -15.28 11.16
N HIS A 133 4.06 -13.95 11.32
CA HIS A 133 4.25 -13.29 12.61
C HIS A 133 3.14 -12.29 12.89
N PRO A 134 2.01 -12.71 13.47
CA PRO A 134 1.60 -14.08 13.77
C PRO A 134 1.14 -14.85 12.52
N LYS A 135 1.06 -16.16 12.63
CA LYS A 135 0.60 -17.01 11.55
C LYS A 135 -0.88 -16.75 11.30
N GLU A 136 -1.21 -16.45 10.07
CA GLU A 136 -2.56 -16.06 9.71
C GLU A 136 -2.79 -16.18 8.21
N ASP A 137 -4.04 -16.43 7.81
CA ASP A 137 -4.42 -16.45 6.41
C ASP A 137 -4.48 -15.04 5.85
N ALA A 138 -4.24 -14.91 4.55
CA ALA A 138 -4.47 -13.67 3.81
C ALA A 138 -5.74 -13.78 2.99
N ILE A 139 -6.55 -12.74 3.04
CA ILE A 139 -7.66 -12.57 2.11
C ILE A 139 -7.10 -11.84 0.90
N ILE A 140 -7.41 -12.32 -0.30
CA ILE A 140 -7.04 -11.67 -1.55
C ILE A 140 -8.24 -10.85 -2.01
N MET A 141 -8.02 -9.55 -2.22
CA MET A 141 -9.06 -8.64 -2.70
C MET A 141 -8.62 -8.03 -4.02
N ARG A 142 -9.59 -7.74 -4.88
CA ARG A 142 -9.32 -7.20 -6.20
C ARG A 142 -10.38 -6.20 -6.62
N LYS A 143 -9.94 -5.16 -7.34
CA LYS A 143 -10.82 -4.17 -7.94
C LYS A 143 -10.49 -4.04 -9.42
N GLU A 144 -11.51 -4.07 -10.27
CA GLU A 144 -11.36 -3.75 -11.69
C GLU A 144 -11.30 -2.23 -11.83
N LEU A 145 -10.35 -1.74 -12.64
CA LEU A 145 -10.13 -0.31 -12.80
C LEU A 145 -10.69 0.25 -14.10
N SER A 146 -10.98 -0.62 -15.04
CA SER A 146 -11.49 -0.18 -16.35
C SER A 146 -12.98 -0.40 -16.49
#